data_6d550fb1ffa9dd78c5460ded139f4270
#
_entry.id   6d550fb1ffa9dd78c5460ded139f4270
#
_cell.length_a   1.000
_cell.length_b   1.000
_cell.length_c   1.000
_cell.angle_alpha   90.00
_cell.angle_beta   90.00
_cell.angle_gamma   90.00
#
_symmetry.space_group_name_H-M   'P 1'
#
loop_
_entity.id
_entity.type
_entity.pdbx_description
1 polymer ?
#
loop_
_entity_poly.entity_id
_entity_poly.type
_entity_poly.pdbx_seq_one_letter_code
_entity_poly.pdbx_strand_id
1 'polypeptide(L)'
;MNDVTEKILRKAAPYRAVALDVFDTLLKRDVGRPADLFLLRGGTFANARRQAEMQARAEAEREVTLAEIYARPCMAGYDPAEECAQELAAVVPNLPVREAVRALHAQGKKLYYISDMYLPSEQVAAMLRRCGYDMLDGGFVSSAYGVQKRSGALFRRFLHDTGLKAQEVLFIGDDWRADVAGAALAGIRAWHLPGNDPGKREEDLTSRALAAFCANRLSGKPQTAETIGFSVLGPLMVGF
;
A
#
# COMPACT_ATOMS: atom_id res chain seq x y z
N MET A 1 25.62 0.43 1.08
CA MET A 1 24.31 -0.20 1.03
C MET A 1 23.53 0.26 2.27
N ASN A 2 22.23 0.48 2.18
CA ASN A 2 21.41 0.91 3.34
C ASN A 2 21.26 -0.26 4.32
N ASP A 3 21.21 0.01 5.64
CA ASP A 3 21.05 -0.99 6.71
C ASP A 3 19.81 -1.89 6.52
N VAL A 4 18.69 -1.30 6.02
CA VAL A 4 17.47 -2.05 5.70
C VAL A 4 17.70 -3.02 4.55
N THR A 5 18.37 -2.58 3.48
CA THR A 5 18.74 -3.42 2.33
C THR A 5 19.55 -4.63 2.78
N GLU A 6 20.61 -4.41 3.58
CA GLU A 6 21.46 -5.48 4.09
C GLU A 6 20.71 -6.47 4.98
N LYS A 7 19.83 -5.97 5.85
CA LYS A 7 18.99 -6.83 6.69
C LYS A 7 18.06 -7.71 5.87
N ILE A 8 17.43 -7.16 4.82
CA ILE A 8 16.57 -7.93 3.90
C ILE A 8 17.37 -9.05 3.25
N LEU A 9 18.51 -8.72 2.64
CA LEU A 9 19.36 -9.70 1.95
C LEU A 9 19.79 -10.83 2.89
N ARG A 10 20.26 -10.48 4.08
CA ARG A 10 20.69 -11.47 5.09
C ARG A 10 19.54 -12.37 5.54
N LYS A 11 18.35 -11.80 5.78
CA LYS A 11 17.16 -12.56 6.20
C LYS A 11 16.63 -13.46 5.09
N ALA A 12 16.68 -12.99 3.84
CA ALA A 12 16.22 -13.73 2.67
C ALA A 12 17.17 -14.84 2.20
N ALA A 13 18.44 -14.81 2.61
CA ALA A 13 19.47 -15.72 2.13
C ALA A 13 19.06 -17.21 2.16
N PRO A 14 18.48 -17.78 3.25
CA PRO A 14 18.16 -19.20 3.32
C PRO A 14 16.92 -19.60 2.51
N TYR A 15 16.12 -18.65 1.98
CA TYR A 15 14.85 -18.93 1.32
C TYR A 15 14.99 -18.95 -0.20
N ARG A 16 14.21 -19.80 -0.86
CA ARG A 16 14.11 -19.87 -2.33
C ARG A 16 13.30 -18.71 -2.89
N ALA A 17 12.28 -18.30 -2.18
CA ALA A 17 11.37 -17.24 -2.57
C ALA A 17 11.22 -16.19 -1.47
N VAL A 18 10.96 -14.94 -1.88
CA VAL A 18 10.58 -13.84 -0.98
C VAL A 18 9.26 -13.27 -1.48
N ALA A 19 8.29 -13.19 -0.59
CA ALA A 19 7.04 -12.48 -0.83
C ALA A 19 7.00 -11.24 0.06
N LEU A 20 6.51 -10.12 -0.47
CA LEU A 20 6.50 -8.85 0.24
C LEU A 20 5.09 -8.26 0.23
N ASP A 21 4.74 -7.57 1.31
CA ASP A 21 3.59 -6.68 1.29
C ASP A 21 3.83 -5.50 0.36
N VAL A 22 2.75 -4.84 -0.08
CA VAL A 22 2.84 -3.74 -1.05
C VAL A 22 2.91 -2.39 -0.35
N PHE A 23 1.84 -2.00 0.34
CA PHE A 23 1.73 -0.66 0.91
C PHE A 23 2.49 -0.56 2.23
N ASP A 24 3.21 0.55 2.41
CA ASP A 24 4.13 0.81 3.51
C ASP A 24 5.34 -0.16 3.57
N THR A 25 5.38 -1.18 2.70
CA THR A 25 6.52 -2.08 2.50
C THR A 25 7.24 -1.83 1.18
N LEU A 26 6.70 -2.24 0.02
CA LEU A 26 7.26 -1.97 -1.31
C LEU A 26 7.02 -0.52 -1.75
N LEU A 27 5.82 -0.04 -1.52
CA LEU A 27 5.35 1.29 -1.91
C LEU A 27 5.02 2.12 -0.67
N LYS A 28 5.24 3.42 -0.78
CA LYS A 28 4.75 4.42 0.17
C LYS A 28 3.77 5.33 -0.54
N ARG A 29 2.84 5.91 0.19
CA ARG A 29 1.98 6.99 -0.32
C ARG A 29 2.53 8.33 0.10
N ASP A 30 2.38 9.32 -0.78
CA ASP A 30 2.79 10.71 -0.53
C ASP A 30 1.70 11.48 0.24
N VAL A 31 1.11 10.81 1.23
CA VAL A 31 0.09 11.35 2.16
C VAL A 31 0.29 10.78 3.56
N GLY A 32 -0.25 11.47 4.58
CA GLY A 32 -0.14 11.05 5.99
C GLY A 32 -0.81 9.72 6.28
N ARG A 33 -2.06 9.61 5.89
CA ARG A 33 -2.85 8.39 6.02
C ARG A 33 -3.43 8.02 4.66
N PRO A 34 -3.64 6.75 4.36
CA PRO A 34 -4.24 6.33 3.08
C PRO A 34 -5.57 7.04 2.77
N ALA A 35 -6.41 7.25 3.78
CA ALA A 35 -7.70 7.94 3.64
C ALA A 35 -7.57 9.45 3.34
N ASP A 36 -6.39 10.05 3.53
CA ASP A 36 -6.17 11.46 3.21
C ASP A 36 -6.13 11.69 1.69
N LEU A 37 -5.87 10.64 0.90
CA LEU A 37 -6.02 10.70 -0.56
C LEU A 37 -7.43 11.12 -0.98
N PHE A 38 -8.46 10.64 -0.28
CA PHE A 38 -9.84 10.99 -0.59
C PHE A 38 -10.12 12.47 -0.37
N LEU A 39 -9.43 13.11 0.58
CA LEU A 39 -9.59 14.54 0.86
C LEU A 39 -9.09 15.42 -0.29
N LEU A 40 -8.16 14.94 -1.10
CA LEU A 40 -7.69 15.67 -2.28
C LEU A 40 -8.79 15.87 -3.34
N ARG A 41 -9.89 15.09 -3.25
CA ARG A 41 -11.09 15.23 -4.08
C ARG A 41 -12.22 15.99 -3.38
N GLY A 42 -11.94 16.56 -2.20
CA GLY A 42 -12.89 17.31 -1.38
C GLY A 42 -13.56 16.47 -0.28
N GLY A 43 -13.99 17.17 0.76
CA GLY A 43 -14.56 16.53 1.96
C GLY A 43 -15.84 15.73 1.70
N THR A 44 -16.68 16.16 0.78
CA THR A 44 -17.92 15.46 0.39
C THR A 44 -17.58 14.08 -0.20
N PHE A 45 -16.65 14.02 -1.15
CA PHE A 45 -16.18 12.75 -1.71
C PHE A 45 -15.57 11.86 -0.63
N ALA A 46 -14.67 12.40 0.19
CA ALA A 46 -14.00 11.63 1.23
C ALA A 46 -14.98 10.99 2.22
N ASN A 47 -16.05 11.70 2.58
CA ASN A 47 -17.09 11.18 3.47
C ASN A 47 -17.92 10.09 2.78
N ALA A 48 -18.38 10.34 1.55
CA ALA A 48 -19.12 9.35 0.76
C ALA A 48 -18.31 8.08 0.56
N ARG A 49 -17.05 8.22 0.17
CA ARG A 49 -16.15 7.10 -0.10
C ARG A 49 -15.87 6.22 1.14
N ARG A 50 -15.63 6.85 2.31
CA ARG A 50 -15.46 6.12 3.58
C ARG A 50 -16.76 5.42 4.00
N GLN A 51 -17.89 6.08 3.86
CA GLN A 51 -19.19 5.48 4.14
C GLN A 51 -19.47 4.28 3.23
N ALA A 52 -19.20 4.41 1.93
CA ALA A 52 -19.38 3.34 0.96
C ALA A 52 -18.54 2.10 1.30
N GLU A 53 -17.25 2.29 1.64
CA GLU A 53 -16.38 1.18 2.03
C GLU A 53 -16.86 0.52 3.32
N MET A 54 -17.24 1.30 4.32
CA MET A 54 -17.77 0.77 5.58
C MET A 54 -19.03 -0.08 5.34
N GLN A 55 -19.96 0.39 4.51
CA GLN A 55 -21.18 -0.35 4.15
C GLN A 55 -20.86 -1.61 3.37
N ALA A 56 -19.97 -1.52 2.36
CA ALA A 56 -19.57 -2.68 1.58
C ALA A 56 -18.94 -3.77 2.45
N ARG A 57 -18.04 -3.38 3.36
CA ARG A 57 -17.39 -4.31 4.29
C ARG A 57 -18.33 -4.90 5.34
N ALA A 58 -19.33 -4.15 5.78
CA ALA A 58 -20.32 -4.63 6.75
C ALA A 58 -21.26 -5.69 6.17
N GLU A 59 -21.53 -5.61 4.86
CA GLU A 59 -22.40 -6.55 4.17
C GLU A 59 -21.68 -7.77 3.59
N ALA A 60 -20.37 -7.64 3.37
CA ALA A 60 -19.56 -8.69 2.78
C ALA A 60 -18.96 -9.61 3.86
N GLU A 61 -19.09 -10.91 3.70
CA GLU A 61 -18.36 -11.90 4.52
C GLU A 61 -16.94 -12.17 3.99
N ARG A 62 -16.50 -11.40 2.99
CA ARG A 62 -15.24 -11.54 2.28
C ARG A 62 -14.58 -10.18 2.03
N GLU A 63 -13.38 -10.20 1.43
CA GLU A 63 -12.76 -8.96 0.97
C GLU A 63 -13.60 -8.30 -0.13
N VAL A 64 -13.74 -6.99 -0.05
CA VAL A 64 -14.50 -6.18 -1.00
C VAL A 64 -13.64 -5.69 -2.16
N THR A 65 -14.28 -5.40 -3.28
CA THR A 65 -13.67 -4.81 -4.46
C THR A 65 -13.98 -3.31 -4.57
N LEU A 66 -13.18 -2.57 -5.33
CA LEU A 66 -13.46 -1.17 -5.66
C LEU A 66 -14.85 -1.02 -6.31
N ALA A 67 -15.21 -1.94 -7.22
CA ALA A 67 -16.50 -1.92 -7.89
C ALA A 67 -17.67 -2.03 -6.90
N GLU A 68 -17.59 -2.89 -5.90
CA GLU A 68 -18.62 -3.04 -4.86
C GLU A 68 -18.73 -1.80 -3.96
N ILE A 69 -17.62 -1.14 -3.69
CA ILE A 69 -17.62 0.13 -2.96
C ILE A 69 -18.33 1.20 -3.78
N TYR A 70 -18.00 1.33 -5.07
CA TYR A 70 -18.62 2.34 -5.95
C TYR A 70 -20.05 2.01 -6.38
N ALA A 71 -20.52 0.77 -6.21
CA ALA A 71 -21.91 0.41 -6.38
C ALA A 71 -22.85 0.96 -5.28
N ARG A 72 -22.31 1.55 -4.20
CA ARG A 72 -23.14 2.12 -3.13
C ARG A 72 -23.79 3.43 -3.56
N PRO A 73 -25.04 3.68 -3.14
CA PRO A 73 -25.78 4.88 -3.56
C PRO A 73 -25.05 6.20 -3.28
N CYS A 74 -24.30 6.29 -2.18
CA CYS A 74 -23.52 7.47 -1.84
C CYS A 74 -22.34 7.75 -2.78
N MET A 75 -22.01 6.81 -3.66
CA MET A 75 -20.98 6.95 -4.69
C MET A 75 -21.55 7.35 -6.07
N ALA A 76 -22.88 7.55 -6.17
CA ALA A 76 -23.49 7.96 -7.43
C ALA A 76 -22.85 9.25 -7.98
N GLY A 77 -22.46 9.23 -9.25
CA GLY A 77 -21.81 10.35 -9.92
C GLY A 77 -20.28 10.44 -9.74
N TYR A 78 -19.68 9.53 -8.97
CA TYR A 78 -18.21 9.43 -8.87
C TYR A 78 -17.67 8.29 -9.73
N ASP A 79 -16.53 8.53 -10.38
CA ASP A 79 -15.86 7.56 -11.24
C ASP A 79 -14.74 6.83 -10.45
N PRO A 80 -14.77 5.48 -10.36
CA PRO A 80 -13.70 4.71 -9.76
C PRO A 80 -12.35 4.84 -10.49
N ALA A 81 -12.35 5.17 -11.79
CA ALA A 81 -11.12 5.37 -12.54
C ALA A 81 -10.32 6.57 -12.03
N GLU A 82 -10.99 7.60 -11.53
CA GLU A 82 -10.32 8.76 -10.91
C GLU A 82 -9.60 8.38 -9.60
N GLU A 83 -10.19 7.50 -8.78
CA GLU A 83 -9.52 6.98 -7.58
C GLU A 83 -8.30 6.14 -7.96
N CYS A 84 -8.43 5.27 -8.96
CA CYS A 84 -7.30 4.49 -9.49
C CYS A 84 -6.16 5.38 -9.99
N ALA A 85 -6.49 6.44 -10.74
CA ALA A 85 -5.50 7.39 -11.24
C ALA A 85 -4.80 8.16 -10.11
N GLN A 86 -5.57 8.56 -9.10
CA GLN A 86 -5.06 9.26 -7.92
C GLN A 86 -4.15 8.37 -7.08
N GLU A 87 -4.54 7.13 -6.80
CA GLU A 87 -3.72 6.14 -6.10
C GLU A 87 -2.42 5.87 -6.86
N LEU A 88 -2.51 5.70 -8.19
CA LEU A 88 -1.32 5.53 -9.04
C LEU A 88 -0.38 6.74 -8.97
N ALA A 89 -0.93 7.95 -8.94
CA ALA A 89 -0.13 9.18 -8.87
C ALA A 89 0.58 9.35 -7.52
N ALA A 90 -0.05 8.91 -6.43
CA ALA A 90 0.40 9.13 -5.06
C ALA A 90 1.48 8.15 -4.58
N VAL A 91 1.70 7.02 -5.29
CA VAL A 91 2.68 6.04 -4.83
C VAL A 91 4.10 6.40 -5.23
N VAL A 92 5.02 6.15 -4.31
CA VAL A 92 6.47 6.26 -4.48
C VAL A 92 7.15 4.98 -4.00
N PRO A 93 8.31 4.60 -4.56
CA PRO A 93 9.01 3.38 -4.13
C PRO A 93 9.64 3.55 -2.75
N ASN A 94 9.63 2.49 -1.95
CA ASN A 94 10.49 2.37 -0.79
C ASN A 94 11.91 2.02 -1.28
N LEU A 95 12.77 3.02 -1.42
CA LEU A 95 14.08 2.87 -2.09
C LEU A 95 14.96 1.76 -1.50
N PRO A 96 15.18 1.67 -0.16
CA PRO A 96 15.96 0.57 0.43
C PRO A 96 15.40 -0.81 0.12
N VAL A 97 14.08 -0.97 0.13
CA VAL A 97 13.43 -2.24 -0.19
C VAL A 97 13.57 -2.55 -1.67
N ARG A 98 13.42 -1.54 -2.55
CA ARG A 98 13.60 -1.73 -4.00
C ARG A 98 15.03 -2.17 -4.35
N GLU A 99 16.04 -1.61 -3.70
CA GLU A 99 17.43 -2.05 -3.86
C GLU A 99 17.60 -3.50 -3.44
N ALA A 100 17.01 -3.90 -2.31
CA ALA A 100 17.05 -5.29 -1.85
C ALA A 100 16.35 -6.24 -2.84
N VAL A 101 15.16 -5.88 -3.34
CA VAL A 101 14.40 -6.67 -4.32
C VAL A 101 15.20 -6.87 -5.61
N ARG A 102 15.86 -5.82 -6.12
CA ARG A 102 16.76 -5.92 -7.28
C ARG A 102 17.93 -6.86 -7.03
N ALA A 103 18.56 -6.76 -5.88
CA ALA A 103 19.67 -7.63 -5.51
C ALA A 103 19.24 -9.10 -5.35
N LEU A 104 18.05 -9.35 -4.77
CA LEU A 104 17.49 -10.70 -4.65
C LEU A 104 17.13 -11.28 -6.03
N HIS A 105 16.59 -10.47 -6.93
CA HIS A 105 16.33 -10.87 -8.31
C HIS A 105 17.63 -11.28 -9.02
N ALA A 106 18.69 -10.48 -8.89
CA ALA A 106 20.01 -10.78 -9.46
C ALA A 106 20.62 -12.07 -8.89
N GLN A 107 20.24 -12.48 -7.67
CA GLN A 107 20.60 -13.76 -7.05
C GLN A 107 19.71 -14.93 -7.50
N GLY A 108 18.75 -14.71 -8.40
CA GLY A 108 17.83 -15.74 -8.90
C GLY A 108 16.73 -16.15 -7.94
N LYS A 109 16.45 -15.35 -6.90
CA LYS A 109 15.32 -15.59 -5.99
C LYS A 109 14.00 -15.37 -6.71
N LYS A 110 12.99 -16.17 -6.38
CA LYS A 110 11.60 -15.93 -6.78
C LYS A 110 10.99 -14.83 -5.93
N LEU A 111 10.35 -13.85 -6.56
CA LEU A 111 9.87 -12.63 -5.91
C LEU A 111 8.39 -12.40 -6.18
N TYR A 112 7.61 -12.27 -5.11
CA TYR A 112 6.17 -12.09 -5.20
C TYR A 112 5.71 -10.91 -4.32
N TYR A 113 4.51 -10.40 -4.59
CA TYR A 113 3.83 -9.50 -3.67
C TYR A 113 2.49 -10.08 -3.22
N ILE A 114 2.10 -9.79 -1.98
CA ILE A 114 0.82 -10.21 -1.40
C ILE A 114 0.22 -9.02 -0.64
N SER A 115 -0.94 -8.54 -1.07
CA SER A 115 -1.54 -7.31 -0.56
C SER A 115 -3.00 -7.49 -0.20
N ASP A 116 -3.38 -6.99 0.98
CA ASP A 116 -4.79 -6.76 1.31
C ASP A 116 -5.20 -5.40 0.77
N MET A 117 -5.97 -5.40 -0.35
CA MET A 117 -6.36 -4.18 -1.04
C MET A 117 -7.62 -4.39 -1.88
N TYR A 118 -8.54 -3.43 -1.82
CA TYR A 118 -9.78 -3.44 -2.61
C TYR A 118 -9.58 -3.06 -4.10
N LEU A 119 -8.44 -2.51 -4.45
CA LEU A 119 -8.11 -2.14 -5.84
C LEU A 119 -7.97 -3.40 -6.71
N PRO A 120 -8.24 -3.30 -8.02
CA PRO A 120 -7.95 -4.36 -8.98
C PRO A 120 -6.46 -4.76 -8.99
N SER A 121 -6.18 -6.04 -9.21
CA SER A 121 -4.79 -6.56 -9.26
C SER A 121 -3.93 -5.85 -10.30
N GLU A 122 -4.52 -5.50 -11.45
CA GLU A 122 -3.86 -4.77 -12.54
C GLU A 122 -3.42 -3.38 -12.10
N GLN A 123 -4.24 -2.72 -11.25
CA GLN A 123 -3.92 -1.42 -10.69
C GLN A 123 -2.72 -1.50 -9.73
N VAL A 124 -2.71 -2.49 -8.85
CA VAL A 124 -1.56 -2.72 -7.95
C VAL A 124 -0.29 -3.05 -8.74
N ALA A 125 -0.41 -3.89 -9.76
CA ALA A 125 0.71 -4.20 -10.65
C ALA A 125 1.23 -2.97 -11.40
N ALA A 126 0.33 -2.07 -11.86
CA ALA A 126 0.71 -0.82 -12.51
C ALA A 126 1.47 0.12 -11.57
N MET A 127 1.04 0.22 -10.31
CA MET A 127 1.74 0.99 -9.26
C MET A 127 3.16 0.45 -9.03
N LEU A 128 3.30 -0.86 -8.93
CA LEU A 128 4.58 -1.52 -8.73
C LEU A 128 5.52 -1.29 -9.93
N ARG A 129 5.03 -1.47 -11.17
CA ARG A 129 5.82 -1.17 -12.38
C ARG A 129 6.27 0.28 -12.43
N ARG A 130 5.36 1.23 -12.18
CA ARG A 130 5.70 2.67 -12.15
C ARG A 130 6.83 2.95 -11.14
N CYS A 131 6.87 2.22 -10.04
CA CYS A 131 7.88 2.37 -8.99
C CYS A 131 9.15 1.54 -9.25
N GLY A 132 9.27 0.85 -10.39
CA GLY A 132 10.46 0.11 -10.82
C GLY A 132 10.60 -1.25 -10.15
N TYR A 133 9.48 -1.95 -9.94
CA TYR A 133 9.40 -3.34 -9.45
C TYR A 133 8.99 -4.32 -10.58
N ASP A 134 9.59 -4.15 -11.77
CA ASP A 134 9.29 -4.98 -12.95
C ASP A 134 9.78 -6.43 -12.82
N MET A 135 10.66 -6.69 -11.85
CA MET A 135 11.32 -7.98 -11.64
C MET A 135 10.50 -8.95 -10.77
N LEU A 136 9.29 -8.59 -10.35
CA LEU A 136 8.45 -9.48 -9.54
C LEU A 136 7.83 -10.58 -10.42
N ASP A 137 7.90 -11.85 -9.98
CA ASP A 137 7.39 -13.03 -10.71
C ASP A 137 5.85 -13.10 -10.71
N GLY A 138 5.17 -12.42 -9.77
CA GLY A 138 3.71 -12.39 -9.68
C GLY A 138 3.19 -11.74 -8.41
N GLY A 139 1.85 -11.68 -8.28
CA GLY A 139 1.21 -11.04 -7.16
C GLY A 139 -0.17 -11.55 -6.81
N PHE A 140 -0.53 -11.36 -5.54
CA PHE A 140 -1.77 -11.82 -4.94
C PHE A 140 -2.43 -10.66 -4.20
N VAL A 141 -3.58 -10.22 -4.70
CA VAL A 141 -4.35 -9.11 -4.12
C VAL A 141 -5.66 -9.65 -3.57
N SER A 142 -5.97 -9.32 -2.34
CA SER A 142 -7.14 -9.87 -1.61
C SER A 142 -8.46 -9.68 -2.34
N SER A 143 -8.67 -8.56 -3.02
CA SER A 143 -9.88 -8.30 -3.80
C SER A 143 -10.12 -9.28 -4.94
N ALA A 144 -9.06 -9.82 -5.55
CA ALA A 144 -9.17 -10.80 -6.64
C ALA A 144 -9.58 -12.20 -6.15
N TYR A 145 -9.31 -12.51 -4.89
CA TYR A 145 -9.54 -13.83 -4.31
C TYR A 145 -10.67 -13.85 -3.26
N GLY A 146 -11.16 -12.70 -2.85
CA GLY A 146 -12.16 -12.57 -1.79
C GLY A 146 -11.67 -12.99 -0.39
N VAL A 147 -10.36 -13.06 -0.17
CA VAL A 147 -9.76 -13.50 1.10
C VAL A 147 -8.63 -12.58 1.52
N GLN A 148 -8.34 -12.52 2.82
CA GLN A 148 -7.35 -11.61 3.42
C GLN A 148 -6.14 -12.35 3.97
N LYS A 149 -5.03 -11.62 4.13
CA LYS A 149 -3.79 -12.07 4.78
C LYS A 149 -4.04 -12.46 6.24
N ARG A 150 -4.81 -11.65 6.96
CA ARG A 150 -5.06 -11.82 8.40
C ARG A 150 -5.60 -13.19 8.79
N SER A 151 -6.42 -13.83 7.93
CA SER A 151 -6.92 -15.18 8.14
C SER A 151 -5.96 -16.29 7.71
N GLY A 152 -4.82 -15.93 7.13
CA GLY A 152 -3.89 -16.84 6.48
C GLY A 152 -4.38 -17.36 5.12
N ALA A 153 -5.62 -17.04 4.71
CA ALA A 153 -6.22 -17.61 3.50
C ALA A 153 -5.52 -17.15 2.23
N LEU A 154 -5.16 -15.87 2.14
CA LEU A 154 -4.44 -15.33 0.98
C LEU A 154 -3.03 -15.94 0.85
N PHE A 155 -2.36 -16.23 1.97
CA PHE A 155 -1.07 -16.93 1.96
C PHE A 155 -1.20 -18.39 1.54
N ARG A 156 -2.25 -19.09 1.98
CA ARG A 156 -2.52 -20.48 1.51
C ARG A 156 -2.81 -20.49 0.02
N ARG A 157 -3.56 -19.51 -0.49
CA ARG A 157 -3.80 -19.36 -1.91
C ARG A 157 -2.50 -19.15 -2.69
N PHE A 158 -1.64 -18.25 -2.22
CA PHE A 158 -0.31 -18.03 -2.79
C PHE A 158 0.52 -19.32 -2.87
N LEU A 159 0.61 -20.08 -1.77
CA LEU A 159 1.36 -21.35 -1.76
C LEU A 159 0.78 -22.37 -2.73
N HIS A 160 -0.55 -22.47 -2.79
CA HIS A 160 -1.25 -23.38 -3.72
C HIS A 160 -0.93 -23.05 -5.18
N ASP A 161 -1.08 -21.78 -5.56
CA ASP A 161 -0.97 -21.35 -6.96
C ASP A 161 0.49 -21.32 -7.47
N THR A 162 1.44 -21.09 -6.57
CA THR A 162 2.89 -21.09 -6.91
C THR A 162 3.54 -22.47 -6.77
N GLY A 163 2.91 -23.40 -6.08
CA GLY A 163 3.49 -24.72 -5.75
C GLY A 163 4.66 -24.65 -4.78
N LEU A 164 4.92 -23.50 -4.15
CA LEU A 164 5.98 -23.33 -3.16
C LEU A 164 5.56 -23.95 -1.82
N LYS A 165 6.54 -24.53 -1.13
CA LYS A 165 6.36 -24.95 0.26
C LYS A 165 6.54 -23.76 1.20
N ALA A 166 5.79 -23.72 2.28
CA ALA A 166 5.85 -22.61 3.24
C ALA A 166 7.27 -22.33 3.78
N GLN A 167 8.06 -23.39 3.98
CA GLN A 167 9.44 -23.29 4.48
C GLN A 167 10.42 -22.72 3.44
N GLU A 168 10.06 -22.69 2.16
CA GLU A 168 10.87 -22.12 1.08
C GLU A 168 10.69 -20.61 0.95
N VAL A 169 9.71 -20.04 1.66
CA VAL A 169 9.28 -18.63 1.52
C VAL A 169 9.59 -17.82 2.78
N LEU A 170 10.19 -16.65 2.59
CA LEU A 170 10.17 -15.57 3.58
C LEU A 170 9.12 -14.55 3.17
N PHE A 171 8.22 -14.19 4.08
CA PHE A 171 7.34 -13.04 3.90
C PHE A 171 7.91 -11.81 4.62
N ILE A 172 7.80 -10.62 4.03
CA ILE A 172 8.24 -9.35 4.60
C ILE A 172 7.09 -8.36 4.51
N GLY A 173 6.68 -7.79 5.63
CA GLY A 173 5.62 -6.79 5.68
C GLY A 173 5.64 -5.97 6.98
N ASP A 174 4.83 -4.93 7.06
CA ASP A 174 4.83 -3.95 8.14
C ASP A 174 3.68 -4.13 9.13
N ASP A 175 2.60 -4.82 8.78
CA ASP A 175 1.48 -5.10 9.68
C ASP A 175 1.71 -6.39 10.47
N TRP A 176 1.88 -6.25 11.79
CA TRP A 176 2.08 -7.40 12.66
C TRP A 176 0.95 -8.44 12.61
N ARG A 177 -0.31 -8.00 12.46
CA ARG A 177 -1.47 -8.89 12.48
C ARG A 177 -1.71 -9.54 11.12
N ALA A 178 -1.71 -8.75 10.05
CA ALA A 178 -1.96 -9.27 8.71
C ALA A 178 -0.74 -10.01 8.15
N ASP A 179 0.45 -9.43 8.31
CA ASP A 179 1.66 -9.93 7.65
C ASP A 179 2.37 -11.02 8.47
N VAL A 180 2.62 -10.75 9.76
CA VAL A 180 3.39 -11.71 10.57
C VAL A 180 2.49 -12.84 11.08
N ALA A 181 1.40 -12.50 11.77
CA ALA A 181 0.51 -13.51 12.31
C ALA A 181 -0.24 -14.27 11.19
N GLY A 182 -0.70 -13.55 10.15
CA GLY A 182 -1.38 -14.16 9.01
C GLY A 182 -0.48 -15.14 8.24
N ALA A 183 0.78 -14.78 7.97
CA ALA A 183 1.73 -15.68 7.32
C ALA A 183 2.01 -16.92 8.18
N ALA A 184 2.14 -16.75 9.51
CA ALA A 184 2.35 -17.86 10.43
C ALA A 184 1.19 -18.88 10.43
N LEU A 185 -0.07 -18.43 10.24
CA LEU A 185 -1.24 -19.30 10.07
C LEU A 185 -1.17 -20.17 8.81
N ALA A 186 -0.34 -19.79 7.83
CA ALA A 186 -0.07 -20.59 6.64
C ALA A 186 1.28 -21.32 6.70
N GLY A 187 1.97 -21.28 7.84
CA GLY A 187 3.29 -21.91 8.04
C GLY A 187 4.45 -21.16 7.39
N ILE A 188 4.23 -19.97 6.85
CA ILE A 188 5.25 -19.13 6.25
C ILE A 188 5.99 -18.35 7.34
N ARG A 189 7.32 -18.34 7.27
CA ARG A 189 8.12 -17.47 8.13
C ARG A 189 8.00 -16.01 7.66
N ALA A 190 7.63 -15.14 8.59
CA ALA A 190 7.56 -13.72 8.29
C ALA A 190 8.61 -12.92 9.07
N TRP A 191 9.02 -11.83 8.47
CA TRP A 191 9.83 -10.81 9.13
C TRP A 191 9.09 -9.48 9.11
N HIS A 192 8.84 -8.95 10.29
CA HIS A 192 8.26 -7.64 10.48
C HIS A 192 9.29 -6.58 10.07
N LEU A 193 9.01 -5.86 9.00
CA LEU A 193 9.74 -4.67 8.59
C LEU A 193 8.94 -3.48 9.13
N PRO A 194 9.36 -2.84 10.21
CA PRO A 194 8.60 -1.73 10.76
C PRO A 194 8.37 -0.68 9.68
N GLY A 195 7.13 -0.32 9.49
CA GLY A 195 6.74 0.83 8.66
C GLY A 195 7.42 2.10 9.15
N ASN A 196 7.26 3.20 8.46
CA ASN A 196 7.80 4.46 8.92
C ASN A 196 7.26 4.79 10.33
N ASP A 197 8.16 5.26 11.19
CA ASP A 197 7.77 5.91 12.43
C ASP A 197 6.72 6.99 12.12
N PRO A 198 5.51 6.92 12.72
CA PRO A 198 4.46 7.90 12.47
C PRO A 198 4.93 9.35 12.66
N GLY A 199 5.78 9.62 13.65
CA GLY A 199 6.36 10.93 13.88
C GLY A 199 7.27 11.40 12.75
N LYS A 200 8.15 10.53 12.24
CA LYS A 200 8.99 10.82 11.07
C LYS A 200 8.19 11.02 9.79
N ARG A 201 7.08 10.30 9.66
CA ARG A 201 6.17 10.45 8.52
C ARG A 201 5.44 11.78 8.56
N GLU A 202 5.03 12.24 9.74
CA GLU A 202 4.41 13.55 9.92
C GLU A 202 5.40 14.70 9.64
N GLU A 203 6.63 14.61 10.09
CA GLU A 203 7.68 15.59 9.77
C GLU A 203 7.99 15.65 8.26
N ASP A 204 8.15 14.50 7.61
CA ASP A 204 8.36 14.39 6.16
C ASP A 204 7.19 14.97 5.37
N LEU A 205 5.96 14.72 5.81
CA LEU A 205 4.75 15.21 5.16
C LEU A 205 4.55 16.70 5.35
N THR A 206 4.87 17.22 6.54
CA THR A 206 4.83 18.67 6.79
C THR A 206 5.83 19.39 5.88
N SER A 207 7.04 18.86 5.75
CA SER A 207 8.07 19.41 4.87
C SER A 207 7.65 19.36 3.40
N ARG A 208 7.05 18.27 2.95
CA ARG A 208 6.55 18.09 1.57
C ARG A 208 5.33 18.96 1.29
N ALA A 209 4.39 19.04 2.23
CA ALA A 209 3.23 19.92 2.13
C ALA A 209 3.66 21.40 2.04
N LEU A 210 4.65 21.78 2.81
CA LEU A 210 5.23 23.13 2.75
C LEU A 210 5.92 23.39 1.41
N ALA A 211 6.68 22.42 0.90
CA ALA A 211 7.34 22.51 -0.41
C ALA A 211 6.31 22.60 -1.56
N ALA A 212 5.25 21.79 -1.52
CA ALA A 212 4.16 21.82 -2.50
C ALA A 212 3.37 23.15 -2.43
N PHE A 213 3.11 23.67 -1.23
CA PHE A 213 2.49 24.96 -1.01
C PHE A 213 3.34 26.09 -1.63
N CYS A 214 4.64 26.11 -1.35
CA CYS A 214 5.56 27.10 -1.90
C CYS A 214 5.61 27.01 -3.44
N ALA A 215 5.71 25.80 -4.01
CA ALA A 215 5.71 25.58 -5.45
C ALA A 215 4.41 26.05 -6.11
N ASN A 216 3.26 25.77 -5.52
CA ASN A 216 1.95 26.21 -6.02
C ASN A 216 1.81 27.73 -5.94
N ARG A 217 2.29 28.37 -4.91
CA ARG A 217 2.28 29.83 -4.74
C ARG A 217 3.18 30.52 -5.78
N LEU A 218 4.35 29.96 -6.05
CA LEU A 218 5.27 30.46 -7.05
C LEU A 218 4.73 30.25 -8.48
N SER A 219 3.89 29.24 -8.72
CA SER A 219 3.27 28.98 -10.03
C SER A 219 2.04 29.86 -10.33
N GLY A 220 1.64 30.73 -9.40
CA GLY A 220 0.50 31.64 -9.57
C GLY A 220 -0.88 30.95 -9.62
N LYS A 221 -0.98 29.68 -9.24
CA LYS A 221 -2.27 28.98 -9.18
C LYS A 221 -3.11 29.56 -8.04
N PRO A 222 -4.44 29.77 -8.26
CA PRO A 222 -5.34 30.22 -7.19
C PRO A 222 -5.39 29.16 -6.10
N GLN A 223 -5.21 29.61 -4.85
CA GLN A 223 -5.29 28.74 -3.68
C GLN A 223 -6.64 28.93 -3.02
N THR A 224 -7.39 27.87 -2.84
CA THR A 224 -8.59 27.89 -2.00
C THR A 224 -8.18 27.76 -0.53
N ALA A 225 -9.00 28.29 0.39
CA ALA A 225 -8.79 28.14 1.83
C ALA A 225 -8.67 26.66 2.26
N GLU A 226 -9.38 25.76 1.55
CA GLU A 226 -9.28 24.31 1.74
C GLU A 226 -7.90 23.77 1.36
N THR A 227 -7.35 24.19 0.21
CA THR A 227 -6.01 23.75 -0.23
C THR A 227 -4.93 24.23 0.74
N ILE A 228 -5.05 25.43 1.27
CA ILE A 228 -4.12 25.97 2.28
C ILE A 228 -4.29 25.24 3.62
N GLY A 229 -5.51 25.01 4.07
CA GLY A 229 -5.80 24.30 5.32
C GLY A 229 -5.26 22.87 5.33
N PHE A 230 -5.37 22.15 4.22
CA PHE A 230 -4.92 20.77 4.13
C PHE A 230 -3.42 20.61 3.90
N SER A 231 -2.80 21.47 3.11
CA SER A 231 -1.39 21.32 2.76
C SER A 231 -0.40 21.84 3.81
N VAL A 232 -0.81 22.82 4.64
CA VAL A 232 0.11 23.50 5.58
C VAL A 232 -0.39 23.49 7.03
N LEU A 233 -1.69 23.66 7.26
CA LEU A 233 -2.26 23.83 8.60
C LEU A 233 -2.96 22.58 9.13
N GLY A 234 -3.26 21.59 8.30
CA GLY A 234 -3.91 20.35 8.72
C GLY A 234 -3.17 19.64 9.86
N PRO A 235 -1.84 19.47 9.81
CA PRO A 235 -1.07 18.90 10.91
C PRO A 235 -0.93 19.81 12.12
N LEU A 236 -1.02 21.13 11.94
CA LEU A 236 -0.86 22.13 13.02
C LEU A 236 -2.15 22.42 13.78
N MET A 237 -3.31 22.18 13.16
CA MET A 237 -4.63 22.46 13.76
C MET A 237 -5.22 21.29 14.56
N VAL A 238 -4.63 20.12 14.52
CA VAL A 238 -5.06 18.93 15.29
C VAL A 238 -4.45 18.88 16.69
N GLY A 239 -3.66 19.87 17.06
CA GLY A 239 -2.97 19.98 18.35
C GLY A 239 -3.55 21.04 19.32
N PHE A 240 -4.82 21.45 19.12
CA PHE A 240 -5.53 22.34 20.07
C PHE A 240 -6.90 21.77 20.41
#